data_17b0c6672d16c8957d6d968bc03ae5cc
#
_entry.id   17b0c6672d16c8957d6d968bc03ae5cc
#
_cell.length_a   1.000
_cell.length_b   1.000
_cell.length_c   1.000
_cell.angle_alpha   90.00
_cell.angle_beta   90.00
_cell.angle_gamma   90.00
#
_symmetry.space_group_name_H-M   'P 1'
#
loop_
_entity.id
_entity.type
_entity.pdbx_description
1 polymer ?
#
loop_
_entity_poly.entity_id
_entity_poly.type
_entity_poly.pdbx_seq_one_letter_code
_entity_poly.pdbx_strand_id
1 'polypeptide(L)'
;MVTYGFFNSVDGDRRYTADQMSNYFKGLISDGVYEGLGSAMVVTAGDGMTVNVGTGRAIIDCKWINLDGVEILDISPASPTQARYTAVVVRLDLANRTMSLMTKDGEPAASPEYPEITSTDLIKELCLAMVYVPANAVSILQTNIVDKRGSDLCLWVTGLIQQLDTSTLFLQWQAAFEEFFEALTGRLQVNTYIQEYRKSVTLDGSATTVTLDMTGYTYADTDIIRIHINGLLAKEGTDYSITVVSGVASLSGLPAVSGTDVDIDVLKSKIGVQVVSLGNNDALGTDLNTAIMG
;
A
#
# COMPACT_ATOMS: atom_id res chain seq x y z
N MET A 1 -14.84 -29.08 35.17
CA MET A 1 -16.22 -28.77 35.58
C MET A 1 -17.05 -28.61 34.32
N VAL A 2 -18.24 -29.21 34.25
CA VAL A 2 -19.17 -29.05 33.10
C VAL A 2 -20.20 -27.99 33.47
N THR A 3 -20.39 -26.99 32.60
CA THR A 3 -21.36 -25.91 32.75
C THR A 3 -22.39 -26.01 31.64
N TYR A 4 -23.67 -25.92 31.98
CA TYR A 4 -24.80 -25.94 31.04
C TYR A 4 -25.87 -24.94 31.50
N GLY A 5 -26.74 -24.50 30.58
CA GLY A 5 -27.70 -23.45 30.91
C GLY A 5 -28.99 -23.49 30.10
N PHE A 6 -29.85 -22.47 30.33
CA PHE A 6 -31.12 -22.19 29.65
C PHE A 6 -32.21 -23.27 29.80
N PHE A 7 -32.18 -23.99 30.89
CA PHE A 7 -33.31 -24.86 31.28
C PHE A 7 -34.28 -24.06 32.13
N ASN A 8 -35.59 -24.34 31.99
CA ASN A 8 -36.61 -23.75 32.82
C ASN A 8 -36.39 -24.12 34.30
N SER A 9 -36.62 -23.15 35.17
CA SER A 9 -36.62 -23.38 36.61
C SER A 9 -37.90 -24.12 37.03
N VAL A 10 -37.75 -25.12 37.88
CA VAL A 10 -38.86 -25.78 38.57
C VAL A 10 -38.68 -25.48 40.06
N ASP A 11 -39.67 -24.88 40.68
CA ASP A 11 -39.64 -24.47 42.10
C ASP A 11 -38.40 -23.60 42.51
N GLY A 12 -37.86 -22.83 41.56
CA GLY A 12 -36.75 -21.94 41.83
C GLY A 12 -35.36 -22.63 41.88
N ASP A 13 -35.24 -23.87 41.37
CA ASP A 13 -34.03 -24.67 41.40
C ASP A 13 -32.92 -24.13 40.49
N ARG A 14 -33.24 -23.24 39.53
CA ARG A 14 -32.26 -22.69 38.57
C ARG A 14 -32.22 -21.18 38.64
N ARG A 15 -31.01 -20.65 38.84
CA ARG A 15 -30.68 -19.22 38.75
C ARG A 15 -29.44 -19.07 37.90
N TYR A 16 -29.47 -18.14 36.96
CA TYR A 16 -28.36 -17.83 36.10
C TYR A 16 -27.65 -16.56 36.58
N THR A 17 -26.32 -16.64 36.71
CA THR A 17 -25.50 -15.49 37.05
C THR A 17 -25.15 -14.68 35.81
N ALA A 18 -24.72 -13.42 35.98
CA ALA A 18 -24.25 -12.59 34.90
C ALA A 18 -23.05 -13.24 34.13
N ASP A 19 -22.20 -13.99 34.84
CA ASP A 19 -21.09 -14.69 34.21
C ASP A 19 -21.54 -15.88 33.35
N GLN A 20 -22.57 -16.61 33.78
CA GLN A 20 -23.17 -17.66 32.94
C GLN A 20 -23.78 -17.08 31.68
N MET A 21 -24.44 -15.94 31.77
CA MET A 21 -25.01 -15.22 30.61
C MET A 21 -23.86 -14.70 29.69
N SER A 22 -22.82 -14.11 30.24
CA SER A 22 -21.65 -13.65 29.48
C SER A 22 -20.95 -14.81 28.76
N ASN A 23 -20.79 -15.95 29.44
CA ASN A 23 -20.18 -17.15 28.85
C ASN A 23 -20.96 -17.72 27.68
N TYR A 24 -22.30 -17.53 27.64
CA TYR A 24 -23.09 -17.90 26.48
C TYR A 24 -22.73 -17.11 25.22
N PHE A 25 -22.45 -15.82 25.37
CA PHE A 25 -22.05 -14.96 24.27
C PHE A 25 -20.56 -15.12 23.90
N LYS A 26 -19.75 -15.70 24.79
CA LYS A 26 -18.33 -15.93 24.56
C LYS A 26 -18.13 -16.91 23.39
N GLY A 27 -17.46 -16.45 22.36
CA GLY A 27 -17.30 -17.21 21.11
C GLY A 27 -18.39 -16.96 20.05
N LEU A 28 -19.46 -16.23 20.41
CA LEU A 28 -20.45 -15.74 19.45
C LEU A 28 -20.15 -14.31 19.01
N ILE A 29 -19.59 -13.50 19.90
CA ILE A 29 -19.30 -12.09 19.69
C ILE A 29 -17.84 -11.87 20.07
N SER A 30 -17.08 -11.19 19.21
CA SER A 30 -15.68 -10.82 19.47
C SER A 30 -15.59 -9.56 20.35
N ASP A 31 -14.46 -9.39 21.02
CA ASP A 31 -14.13 -8.13 21.66
C ASP A 31 -13.89 -7.04 20.60
N GLY A 32 -14.29 -5.81 20.90
CA GLY A 32 -14.13 -4.69 19.98
C GLY A 32 -15.14 -3.57 20.13
N VAL A 33 -15.15 -2.67 19.16
CA VAL A 33 -16.14 -1.59 19.01
C VAL A 33 -17.15 -1.93 17.93
N TYR A 34 -18.42 -1.58 18.14
CA TYR A 34 -19.46 -1.76 17.13
C TYR A 34 -19.37 -0.65 16.07
N GLU A 35 -19.02 -1.01 14.83
CA GLU A 35 -18.87 -0.06 13.73
C GLU A 35 -20.20 0.66 13.38
N GLY A 36 -21.32 -0.06 13.39
CA GLY A 36 -22.62 0.47 12.97
C GLY A 36 -23.43 1.18 14.07
N LEU A 37 -22.88 1.44 15.25
CA LEU A 37 -23.60 2.06 16.38
C LEU A 37 -23.04 3.46 16.71
N GLY A 38 -23.91 4.48 16.61
CA GLY A 38 -23.55 5.87 16.87
C GLY A 38 -22.44 6.35 15.93
N SER A 39 -21.43 6.99 16.48
CA SER A 39 -20.19 7.35 15.77
C SER A 39 -19.07 6.30 15.97
N ALA A 40 -19.42 5.09 16.42
CA ALA A 40 -18.49 4.02 16.71
C ALA A 40 -17.35 4.44 17.66
N MET A 41 -17.65 5.27 18.66
CA MET A 41 -16.70 5.78 19.66
C MET A 41 -15.49 6.50 19.02
N VAL A 42 -15.68 7.23 17.91
CA VAL A 42 -14.60 8.00 17.26
C VAL A 42 -14.01 9.00 18.23
N VAL A 43 -12.67 9.14 18.19
CA VAL A 43 -11.94 10.11 18.99
C VAL A 43 -11.65 11.33 18.13
N THR A 44 -12.04 12.51 18.61
CA THR A 44 -11.79 13.78 17.94
C THR A 44 -11.13 14.79 18.91
N ALA A 45 -10.46 15.79 18.36
CA ALA A 45 -9.90 16.86 19.18
C ALA A 45 -11.02 17.61 19.91
N GLY A 46 -10.80 17.89 21.18
CA GLY A 46 -11.63 18.76 22.01
C GLY A 46 -11.05 20.17 22.16
N ASP A 47 -11.56 20.91 23.12
CA ASP A 47 -11.05 22.25 23.43
C ASP A 47 -9.81 22.15 24.34
N GLY A 48 -8.70 22.80 23.92
CA GLY A 48 -7.47 22.77 24.71
C GLY A 48 -6.84 21.38 24.78
N MET A 49 -6.49 20.96 25.98
CA MET A 49 -5.87 19.66 26.24
C MET A 49 -6.92 18.58 26.52
N THR A 50 -7.93 18.46 25.65
CA THR A 50 -8.97 17.44 25.75
C THR A 50 -9.19 16.71 24.44
N VAL A 51 -9.81 15.55 24.52
CA VAL A 51 -10.34 14.80 23.38
C VAL A 51 -11.80 14.41 23.63
N ASN A 52 -12.58 14.36 22.57
CA ASN A 52 -13.97 13.94 22.60
C ASN A 52 -14.08 12.49 22.09
N VAL A 53 -14.75 11.65 22.85
CA VAL A 53 -15.12 10.30 22.39
C VAL A 53 -16.58 10.31 22.01
N GLY A 54 -16.88 10.01 20.77
CA GLY A 54 -18.24 10.02 20.24
C GLY A 54 -19.11 8.87 20.76
N THR A 55 -20.40 8.94 20.47
CA THR A 55 -21.36 7.91 20.84
C THR A 55 -21.02 6.55 20.24
N GLY A 56 -21.38 5.48 20.92
CA GLY A 56 -21.15 4.12 20.44
C GLY A 56 -21.12 3.08 21.54
N ARG A 57 -20.76 1.88 21.17
CA ARG A 57 -20.70 0.75 22.09
C ARG A 57 -19.44 -0.06 21.87
N ALA A 58 -18.85 -0.54 22.98
CA ALA A 58 -17.76 -1.51 22.95
C ALA A 58 -18.10 -2.72 23.81
N ILE A 59 -17.48 -3.85 23.49
CA ILE A 59 -17.58 -5.10 24.22
C ILE A 59 -16.19 -5.65 24.50
N ILE A 60 -15.94 -6.10 25.73
CA ILE A 60 -14.71 -6.76 26.14
C ILE A 60 -15.11 -7.93 27.06
N ASP A 61 -14.69 -9.13 26.72
CA ASP A 61 -15.00 -10.37 27.47
C ASP A 61 -16.51 -10.49 27.78
N CYS A 62 -17.35 -10.18 26.76
CA CYS A 62 -18.82 -10.15 26.85
C CYS A 62 -19.40 -9.19 27.89
N LYS A 63 -18.63 -8.28 28.41
CA LYS A 63 -19.08 -7.11 29.15
C LYS A 63 -19.13 -5.93 28.18
N TRP A 64 -20.05 -5.02 28.34
CA TRP A 64 -20.27 -3.94 27.40
C TRP A 64 -20.32 -2.57 28.07
N ILE A 65 -19.90 -1.56 27.35
CA ILE A 65 -20.08 -0.14 27.68
C ILE A 65 -20.82 0.54 26.54
N ASN A 66 -21.73 1.44 26.86
CA ASN A 66 -22.49 2.23 25.88
C ASN A 66 -22.35 3.72 26.21
N LEU A 67 -22.05 4.51 25.21
CA LEU A 67 -21.97 5.96 25.27
C LEU A 67 -23.18 6.54 24.51
N ASP A 68 -24.10 7.11 25.23
CA ASP A 68 -25.30 7.77 24.68
C ASP A 68 -25.01 9.23 24.29
N GLY A 69 -23.93 9.81 24.80
CA GLY A 69 -23.43 11.16 24.54
C GLY A 69 -21.94 11.17 24.24
N VAL A 70 -21.46 12.32 23.86
CA VAL A 70 -20.03 12.55 23.71
C VAL A 70 -19.39 12.66 25.09
N GLU A 71 -18.33 11.87 25.32
CA GLU A 71 -17.54 11.92 26.54
C GLU A 71 -16.27 12.72 26.29
N ILE A 72 -15.96 13.65 27.20
CA ILE A 72 -14.77 14.50 27.14
C ILE A 72 -13.73 13.92 28.08
N LEU A 73 -12.54 13.66 27.55
CA LEU A 73 -11.41 13.15 28.32
C LEU A 73 -10.28 14.18 28.35
N ASP A 74 -9.76 14.42 29.54
CA ASP A 74 -8.60 15.27 29.72
C ASP A 74 -7.31 14.53 29.30
N ILE A 75 -6.46 15.24 28.57
CA ILE A 75 -5.08 14.84 28.29
C ILE A 75 -4.17 15.55 29.28
N SER A 76 -3.31 14.81 29.94
CA SER A 76 -2.36 15.36 30.90
C SER A 76 -1.52 16.48 30.25
N PRO A 77 -1.11 17.51 31.01
CA PRO A 77 -0.31 18.61 30.49
C PRO A 77 0.94 18.13 29.75
N ALA A 78 1.28 18.82 28.66
CA ALA A 78 2.47 18.48 27.87
C ALA A 78 3.75 18.71 28.68
N SER A 79 4.75 17.86 28.44
CA SER A 79 6.10 18.10 28.94
C SER A 79 6.68 19.35 28.25
N PRO A 80 7.47 20.18 28.96
CA PRO A 80 8.09 21.37 28.38
C PRO A 80 9.18 21.05 27.35
N THR A 81 9.73 19.84 27.34
CA THR A 81 10.93 19.52 26.55
C THR A 81 10.77 18.34 25.60
N GLN A 82 9.84 17.43 25.88
CA GLN A 82 9.72 16.16 25.16
C GLN A 82 8.28 15.88 24.79
N ALA A 83 8.08 15.23 23.65
CA ALA A 83 6.78 14.73 23.23
C ALA A 83 6.46 13.39 23.84
N ARG A 84 5.18 13.02 23.89
CA ARG A 84 4.71 11.68 24.24
C ARG A 84 3.51 11.27 23.39
N TYR A 85 3.18 9.99 23.45
CA TYR A 85 1.87 9.50 23.05
C TYR A 85 0.99 9.25 24.27
N THR A 86 -0.30 9.52 24.13
CA THR A 86 -1.35 9.19 25.12
C THR A 86 -2.38 8.30 24.43
N ALA A 87 -2.65 7.12 24.95
CA ALA A 87 -3.70 6.26 24.44
C ALA A 87 -5.05 6.64 25.04
N VAL A 88 -6.10 6.65 24.21
CA VAL A 88 -7.50 6.71 24.64
C VAL A 88 -8.03 5.29 24.62
N VAL A 89 -8.41 4.77 25.77
CA VAL A 89 -8.77 3.35 25.91
C VAL A 89 -10.12 3.15 26.56
N VAL A 90 -10.79 2.08 26.13
CA VAL A 90 -11.88 1.45 26.89
C VAL A 90 -11.25 0.38 27.77
N ARG A 91 -11.43 0.48 29.08
CA ARG A 91 -10.88 -0.46 30.06
C ARG A 91 -11.97 -1.25 30.74
N LEU A 92 -11.83 -2.57 30.71
CA LEU A 92 -12.56 -3.50 31.56
C LEU A 92 -11.69 -3.83 32.78
N ASP A 93 -12.27 -3.63 33.98
CA ASP A 93 -11.68 -4.03 35.26
C ASP A 93 -12.59 -5.07 35.92
N LEU A 94 -12.23 -6.33 35.85
CA LEU A 94 -13.00 -7.43 36.40
C LEU A 94 -12.94 -7.47 37.93
N ALA A 95 -11.85 -7.00 38.54
CA ALA A 95 -11.74 -6.95 40.00
C ALA A 95 -12.70 -5.94 40.60
N ASN A 96 -12.79 -4.75 40.00
CA ASN A 96 -13.71 -3.68 40.41
C ASN A 96 -15.10 -3.79 39.74
N ARG A 97 -15.27 -4.69 38.78
CA ARG A 97 -16.49 -4.90 38.00
C ARG A 97 -16.96 -3.62 37.30
N THR A 98 -16.04 -2.91 36.65
CA THR A 98 -16.29 -1.65 35.97
C THR A 98 -15.79 -1.68 34.54
N MET A 99 -16.42 -0.90 33.69
CA MET A 99 -15.89 -0.50 32.39
C MET A 99 -15.86 1.02 32.33
N SER A 100 -14.77 1.58 31.83
CA SER A 100 -14.57 3.03 31.78
C SER A 100 -13.78 3.44 30.53
N LEU A 101 -13.99 4.67 30.10
CA LEU A 101 -13.09 5.37 29.21
C LEU A 101 -11.99 6.04 30.03
N MET A 102 -10.77 5.99 29.56
CA MET A 102 -9.67 6.69 30.20
C MET A 102 -8.55 7.00 29.21
N THR A 103 -7.69 7.91 29.63
CA THR A 103 -6.43 8.21 28.95
C THR A 103 -5.27 7.49 29.66
N LYS A 104 -4.28 7.05 28.87
CA LYS A 104 -3.08 6.37 29.39
C LYS A 104 -1.86 7.02 28.76
N ASP A 105 -1.09 7.74 29.55
CA ASP A 105 0.09 8.43 29.08
C ASP A 105 1.26 7.47 28.86
N GLY A 106 1.99 7.68 27.78
CA GLY A 106 3.31 7.11 27.55
C GLY A 106 4.40 7.99 28.14
N GLU A 107 5.61 7.49 28.14
CA GLU A 107 6.78 8.22 28.64
C GLU A 107 7.20 9.32 27.67
N PRO A 108 7.39 10.57 28.14
CA PRO A 108 7.95 11.64 27.33
C PRO A 108 9.39 11.31 26.89
N ALA A 109 9.66 11.38 25.59
CA ALA A 109 10.97 11.08 25.01
C ALA A 109 11.25 11.91 23.74
N ALA A 110 12.51 11.93 23.31
CA ALA A 110 12.90 12.54 22.05
C ALA A 110 12.30 11.78 20.83
N SER A 111 12.14 10.47 20.98
CA SER A 111 11.38 9.59 20.06
C SER A 111 10.38 8.82 20.92
N PRO A 112 9.16 9.35 21.13
CA PRO A 112 8.19 8.71 22.01
C PRO A 112 7.61 7.43 21.40
N GLU A 113 7.38 6.45 22.25
CA GLU A 113 6.71 5.20 21.88
C GLU A 113 5.25 5.19 22.35
N TYR A 114 4.46 4.30 21.77
CA TYR A 114 3.08 4.10 22.21
C TYR A 114 3.06 3.48 23.60
N PRO A 115 2.16 3.94 24.51
CA PRO A 115 1.97 3.27 25.77
C PRO A 115 1.46 1.84 25.57
N GLU A 116 1.93 0.93 26.40
CA GLU A 116 1.51 -0.47 26.38
C GLU A 116 0.00 -0.58 26.69
N ILE A 117 -0.74 -1.31 25.86
CA ILE A 117 -2.15 -1.62 26.07
C ILE A 117 -2.25 -2.88 26.91
N THR A 118 -2.90 -2.76 28.07
CA THR A 118 -2.94 -3.84 29.07
C THR A 118 -3.93 -4.94 28.66
N SER A 119 -3.48 -6.17 28.67
CA SER A 119 -4.32 -7.36 28.47
C SER A 119 -3.91 -8.45 29.45
N THR A 120 -4.61 -8.50 30.59
CA THR A 120 -4.41 -9.51 31.64
C THR A 120 -5.73 -10.21 31.94
N ASP A 121 -5.72 -11.19 32.84
CA ASP A 121 -6.94 -11.88 33.27
C ASP A 121 -7.94 -10.97 34.00
N LEU A 122 -7.46 -9.88 34.62
CA LEU A 122 -8.29 -8.96 35.41
C LEU A 122 -8.56 -7.64 34.71
N ILE A 123 -7.65 -7.18 33.87
CA ILE A 123 -7.72 -5.89 33.18
C ILE A 123 -7.51 -6.11 31.70
N LYS A 124 -8.45 -5.63 30.88
CA LYS A 124 -8.37 -5.65 29.43
C LYS A 124 -8.66 -4.26 28.87
N GLU A 125 -7.90 -3.84 27.89
CA GLU A 125 -8.04 -2.52 27.26
C GLU A 125 -8.20 -2.67 25.74
N LEU A 126 -9.06 -1.82 25.17
CA LEU A 126 -9.15 -1.57 23.71
C LEU A 126 -8.69 -0.14 23.46
N CYS A 127 -7.73 0.05 22.59
CA CYS A 127 -7.21 1.37 22.25
C CYS A 127 -8.02 1.98 21.11
N LEU A 128 -8.82 3.01 21.40
CA LEU A 128 -9.60 3.73 20.39
C LEU A 128 -8.73 4.61 19.50
N ALA A 129 -7.77 5.32 20.12
CA ALA A 129 -6.85 6.21 19.39
C ALA A 129 -5.56 6.42 20.17
N MET A 130 -4.49 6.76 19.45
CA MET A 130 -3.23 7.28 19.97
C MET A 130 -3.15 8.77 19.69
N VAL A 131 -2.92 9.55 20.73
CA VAL A 131 -2.82 11.01 20.66
C VAL A 131 -1.36 11.41 20.82
N TYR A 132 -0.80 12.05 19.81
CA TYR A 132 0.54 12.63 19.90
C TYR A 132 0.46 13.97 20.65
N VAL A 133 1.19 14.10 21.72
CA VAL A 133 1.26 15.32 22.55
C VAL A 133 2.65 15.94 22.37
N PRO A 134 2.79 16.99 21.54
CA PRO A 134 4.06 17.69 21.35
C PRO A 134 4.55 18.33 22.65
N ALA A 135 5.85 18.62 22.75
CA ALA A 135 6.38 19.43 23.83
C ALA A 135 5.71 20.82 23.85
N ASN A 136 5.42 21.34 25.04
CA ASN A 136 4.74 22.62 25.26
C ASN A 136 3.35 22.75 24.60
N ALA A 137 2.69 21.65 24.23
CA ALA A 137 1.35 21.73 23.66
C ALA A 137 0.36 22.32 24.67
N VAL A 138 -0.48 23.23 24.19
CA VAL A 138 -1.59 23.87 24.95
C VAL A 138 -2.95 23.38 24.45
N SER A 139 -2.96 22.66 23.33
CA SER A 139 -4.15 22.08 22.73
C SER A 139 -3.79 20.85 21.90
N ILE A 140 -4.76 19.95 21.74
CA ILE A 140 -4.66 18.80 20.86
C ILE A 140 -5.31 19.14 19.51
N LEU A 141 -4.59 18.90 18.42
CA LEU A 141 -5.11 19.07 17.08
C LEU A 141 -5.62 17.72 16.55
N GLN A 142 -6.59 17.75 15.62
CA GLN A 142 -7.10 16.53 14.99
C GLN A 142 -6.00 15.73 14.27
N THR A 143 -5.01 16.41 13.72
CA THR A 143 -3.84 15.77 13.08
C THR A 143 -2.92 15.02 14.04
N ASN A 144 -3.06 15.29 15.34
CA ASN A 144 -2.31 14.57 16.38
C ASN A 144 -2.97 13.23 16.78
N ILE A 145 -4.19 12.96 16.32
CA ILE A 145 -4.97 11.79 16.71
C ILE A 145 -4.88 10.72 15.62
N VAL A 146 -4.34 9.57 15.98
CA VAL A 146 -4.26 8.39 15.12
C VAL A 146 -5.33 7.41 15.57
N ASP A 147 -6.34 7.21 14.73
CA ASP A 147 -7.41 6.23 14.98
C ASP A 147 -6.84 4.81 15.01
N LYS A 148 -7.18 4.03 16.03
CA LYS A 148 -6.77 2.64 16.21
C LYS A 148 -7.93 1.66 16.14
N ARG A 149 -9.16 2.13 15.90
CA ARG A 149 -10.31 1.27 15.68
C ARG A 149 -10.15 0.51 14.36
N GLY A 150 -10.50 -0.75 14.34
CA GLY A 150 -10.28 -1.65 13.21
C GLY A 150 -8.85 -2.18 13.09
N SER A 151 -7.95 -1.83 14.04
CA SER A 151 -6.61 -2.41 14.14
C SER A 151 -6.54 -3.51 15.20
N ASP A 152 -5.38 -4.17 15.31
CA ASP A 152 -5.12 -5.20 16.32
C ASP A 152 -5.29 -4.70 17.77
N LEU A 153 -5.19 -3.39 17.98
CA LEU A 153 -5.36 -2.77 19.30
C LEU A 153 -6.82 -2.50 19.65
N CYS A 154 -7.72 -2.49 18.67
CA CYS A 154 -9.15 -2.26 18.85
C CYS A 154 -9.91 -2.77 17.62
N LEU A 155 -10.25 -4.05 17.61
CA LEU A 155 -10.97 -4.67 16.51
C LEU A 155 -12.40 -4.13 16.40
N TRP A 156 -13.00 -4.27 15.23
CA TRP A 156 -14.44 -4.17 15.08
C TRP A 156 -15.12 -5.43 15.63
N VAL A 157 -16.25 -5.25 16.30
CA VAL A 157 -17.04 -6.38 16.77
C VAL A 157 -17.52 -7.18 15.57
N THR A 158 -17.21 -8.45 15.58
CA THR A 158 -17.72 -9.42 14.62
C THR A 158 -18.51 -10.51 15.35
N GLY A 159 -19.51 -11.05 14.66
CA GLY A 159 -20.30 -12.19 15.16
C GLY A 159 -19.67 -13.53 14.74
N LEU A 160 -20.52 -14.52 14.49
CA LEU A 160 -20.14 -15.90 14.12
C LEU A 160 -19.18 -16.04 12.92
N ILE A 161 -19.07 -15.00 12.09
CA ILE A 161 -18.15 -15.01 10.91
C ILE A 161 -16.68 -15.10 11.33
N GLN A 162 -16.31 -14.68 12.54
CA GLN A 162 -14.93 -14.76 13.04
C GLN A 162 -14.45 -16.21 13.28
N GLN A 163 -15.36 -17.18 13.32
CA GLN A 163 -14.99 -18.59 13.47
C GLN A 163 -14.62 -19.27 12.15
N LEU A 164 -14.79 -18.60 11.01
CA LEU A 164 -14.24 -19.04 9.74
C LEU A 164 -12.77 -18.60 9.69
N ASP A 165 -11.86 -19.56 9.79
CA ASP A 165 -10.45 -19.32 9.51
C ASP A 165 -10.29 -18.92 8.05
N THR A 166 -10.29 -17.61 7.81
CA THR A 166 -10.10 -17.03 6.48
C THR A 166 -8.63 -16.89 6.11
N SER A 167 -7.70 -17.18 7.02
CA SER A 167 -6.26 -17.03 6.80
C SER A 167 -5.78 -17.87 5.62
N THR A 168 -6.23 -19.13 5.52
CA THR A 168 -5.93 -20.00 4.38
C THR A 168 -6.51 -19.45 3.07
N LEU A 169 -7.71 -18.87 3.11
CA LEU A 169 -8.34 -18.26 1.94
C LEU A 169 -7.56 -17.02 1.48
N PHE A 170 -7.15 -16.16 2.40
CA PHE A 170 -6.34 -14.99 2.09
C PHE A 170 -4.96 -15.37 1.53
N LEU A 171 -4.29 -16.39 2.09
CA LEU A 171 -3.02 -16.90 1.58
C LEU A 171 -3.17 -17.48 0.16
N GLN A 172 -4.24 -18.21 -0.10
CA GLN A 172 -4.54 -18.73 -1.44
C GLN A 172 -4.83 -17.60 -2.43
N TRP A 173 -5.57 -16.59 -2.00
CA TRP A 173 -5.88 -15.44 -2.85
C TRP A 173 -4.63 -14.59 -3.12
N GLN A 174 -3.78 -14.39 -2.13
CA GLN A 174 -2.49 -13.69 -2.28
C GLN A 174 -1.58 -14.44 -3.25
N ALA A 175 -1.43 -15.76 -3.10
CA ALA A 175 -0.63 -16.58 -4.01
C ALA A 175 -1.17 -16.54 -5.45
N ALA A 176 -2.48 -16.62 -5.64
CA ALA A 176 -3.11 -16.51 -6.95
C ALA A 176 -2.94 -15.10 -7.57
N PHE A 177 -2.96 -14.06 -6.74
CA PHE A 177 -2.72 -12.68 -7.17
C PHE A 177 -1.25 -12.47 -7.57
N GLU A 178 -0.31 -12.99 -6.79
CA GLU A 178 1.13 -12.95 -7.11
C GLU A 178 1.42 -13.68 -8.43
N GLU A 179 0.88 -14.89 -8.62
CA GLU A 179 1.01 -15.65 -9.87
C GLU A 179 0.44 -14.89 -11.08
N PHE A 180 -0.74 -14.29 -10.92
CA PHE A 180 -1.34 -13.44 -11.95
C PHE A 180 -0.45 -12.23 -12.28
N PHE A 181 0.10 -11.59 -11.26
CA PHE A 181 0.95 -10.41 -11.42
C PHE A 181 2.28 -10.75 -12.08
N GLU A 182 2.90 -11.87 -11.73
CA GLU A 182 4.11 -12.40 -12.41
C GLU A 182 3.83 -12.71 -13.88
N ALA A 183 2.72 -13.37 -14.17
CA ALA A 183 2.31 -13.66 -15.54
C ALA A 183 2.05 -12.38 -16.35
N LEU A 184 1.45 -11.36 -15.75
CA LEU A 184 1.22 -10.06 -16.36
C LEU A 184 2.54 -9.33 -16.61
N THR A 185 3.42 -9.30 -15.62
CA THR A 185 4.74 -8.65 -15.70
C THR A 185 5.60 -9.32 -16.77
N GLY A 186 5.61 -10.65 -16.83
CA GLY A 186 6.30 -11.40 -17.88
C GLY A 186 5.78 -11.08 -19.29
N ARG A 187 4.50 -10.78 -19.45
CA ARG A 187 3.91 -10.36 -20.73
C ARG A 187 4.20 -8.89 -21.07
N LEU A 188 4.28 -8.02 -20.07
CA LEU A 188 4.56 -6.59 -20.25
C LEU A 188 6.05 -6.29 -20.49
N GLN A 189 6.94 -7.17 -20.06
CA GLN A 189 8.39 -6.98 -20.21
C GLN A 189 8.91 -7.17 -21.65
N VAL A 190 8.10 -7.72 -22.55
CA VAL A 190 8.51 -7.96 -23.95
C VAL A 190 7.70 -7.07 -24.88
N ASN A 191 7.97 -5.79 -24.86
CA ASN A 191 7.49 -4.91 -25.91
C ASN A 191 8.54 -4.83 -27.02
N THR A 192 8.20 -5.41 -28.17
CA THR A 192 8.95 -5.17 -29.39
C THR A 192 8.49 -3.83 -29.95
N TYR A 193 9.36 -2.84 -30.00
CA TYR A 193 9.10 -1.58 -30.67
C TYR A 193 10.03 -1.38 -31.85
N ILE A 194 9.58 -0.64 -32.84
CA ILE A 194 10.39 -0.26 -34.00
C ILE A 194 11.02 1.08 -33.67
N GLN A 195 12.37 1.09 -33.63
CA GLN A 195 13.12 2.32 -33.52
C GLN A 195 13.55 2.76 -34.93
N GLU A 196 13.30 4.00 -35.26
CA GLU A 196 13.68 4.60 -36.52
C GLU A 196 14.94 5.41 -36.33
N TYR A 197 15.90 5.22 -37.27
CA TYR A 197 17.12 6.01 -37.37
C TYR A 197 17.16 6.64 -38.75
N ARG A 198 17.52 7.91 -38.84
CA ARG A 198 17.55 8.65 -40.09
C ARG A 198 18.90 9.33 -40.26
N LYS A 199 19.37 9.33 -41.50
CA LYS A 199 20.56 10.08 -41.92
C LYS A 199 20.36 10.59 -43.34
N SER A 200 20.64 11.88 -43.55
CA SER A 200 20.63 12.49 -44.88
C SER A 200 22.04 13.02 -45.17
N VAL A 201 22.55 12.72 -46.37
CA VAL A 201 23.89 13.14 -46.81
C VAL A 201 23.80 13.60 -48.24
N THR A 202 24.36 14.78 -48.52
CA THR A 202 24.58 15.26 -49.91
C THR A 202 26.01 14.93 -50.32
N LEU A 203 26.16 14.15 -51.39
CA LEU A 203 27.47 13.74 -51.90
C LEU A 203 28.16 14.89 -52.59
N ASP A 204 29.50 15.01 -52.42
CA ASP A 204 30.34 16.02 -53.05
C ASP A 204 30.86 15.60 -54.44
N GLY A 205 30.52 14.40 -54.88
CA GLY A 205 30.94 13.82 -56.15
C GLY A 205 32.26 13.04 -56.11
N SER A 206 32.95 13.03 -54.94
CA SER A 206 34.16 12.25 -54.77
C SER A 206 33.90 10.96 -53.94
N ALA A 207 32.94 10.99 -53.03
CA ALA A 207 32.57 9.86 -52.20
C ALA A 207 31.49 9.00 -52.85
N THR A 208 31.72 7.70 -52.97
CA THR A 208 30.74 6.68 -53.40
C THR A 208 30.28 5.79 -52.24
N THR A 209 30.61 6.17 -51.04
CA THR A 209 30.28 5.42 -49.82
C THR A 209 29.71 6.33 -48.73
N VAL A 210 28.71 5.86 -48.02
CA VAL A 210 28.15 6.55 -46.86
C VAL A 210 28.06 5.57 -45.68
N THR A 211 28.71 5.90 -44.57
CA THR A 211 28.70 5.07 -43.36
C THR A 211 27.39 5.25 -42.59
N LEU A 212 26.83 4.15 -42.05
CA LEU A 212 25.66 4.14 -41.21
C LEU A 212 26.07 4.36 -39.74
N ASP A 213 26.59 5.54 -39.44
CA ASP A 213 27.15 5.91 -38.13
C ASP A 213 26.17 6.77 -37.28
N MET A 214 24.90 6.48 -37.37
CA MET A 214 23.85 7.19 -36.60
C MET A 214 24.00 6.91 -35.11
N THR A 215 23.81 7.92 -34.28
CA THR A 215 23.92 7.82 -32.81
C THR A 215 23.06 6.73 -32.24
N GLY A 216 23.64 5.77 -31.52
CA GLY A 216 22.95 4.65 -30.91
C GLY A 216 22.50 3.56 -31.88
N TYR A 217 22.86 3.63 -33.16
CA TYR A 217 22.62 2.58 -34.14
C TYR A 217 23.77 1.60 -34.22
N THR A 218 23.45 0.31 -34.26
CA THR A 218 24.37 -0.79 -34.57
C THR A 218 23.68 -1.67 -35.59
N TYR A 219 24.29 -1.93 -36.71
CA TYR A 219 23.75 -2.71 -37.82
C TYR A 219 23.42 -4.16 -37.41
N ALA A 220 22.33 -4.67 -37.92
CA ALA A 220 21.97 -6.09 -37.88
C ALA A 220 21.31 -6.48 -39.22
N ASP A 221 21.54 -7.72 -39.68
CA ASP A 221 20.99 -8.23 -40.95
C ASP A 221 19.44 -8.26 -40.99
N THR A 222 18.80 -8.10 -39.84
CA THR A 222 17.35 -8.04 -39.70
C THR A 222 16.78 -6.64 -39.79
N ASP A 223 17.64 -5.63 -39.88
CA ASP A 223 17.21 -4.22 -39.98
C ASP A 223 16.59 -3.95 -41.36
N ILE A 224 15.50 -3.19 -41.37
CA ILE A 224 14.88 -2.76 -42.63
C ILE A 224 15.48 -1.41 -43.00
N ILE A 225 16.30 -1.40 -44.06
CA ILE A 225 16.98 -0.19 -44.54
C ILE A 225 16.30 0.27 -45.83
N ARG A 226 15.89 1.52 -45.85
CA ARG A 226 15.32 2.19 -47.04
C ARG A 226 16.23 3.33 -47.41
N ILE A 227 16.65 3.35 -48.67
CA ILE A 227 17.53 4.37 -49.21
C ILE A 227 16.79 5.12 -50.32
N HIS A 228 16.80 6.43 -50.26
CA HIS A 228 16.33 7.28 -51.31
C HIS A 228 17.54 8.04 -51.88
N ILE A 229 17.69 8.00 -53.19
CA ILE A 229 18.71 8.76 -53.92
C ILE A 229 17.97 9.81 -54.76
N ASN A 230 18.22 11.09 -54.48
CA ASN A 230 17.51 12.21 -55.09
C ASN A 230 15.97 12.06 -54.99
N GLY A 231 15.48 11.58 -53.84
CA GLY A 231 14.05 11.36 -53.56
C GLY A 231 13.44 10.09 -54.16
N LEU A 232 14.20 9.28 -54.91
CA LEU A 232 13.76 8.01 -55.49
C LEU A 232 14.23 6.84 -54.67
N LEU A 233 13.32 5.89 -54.36
CA LEU A 233 13.70 4.67 -53.61
C LEU A 233 14.69 3.85 -54.43
N ALA A 234 15.89 3.65 -53.82
CA ALA A 234 16.97 2.87 -54.41
C ALA A 234 16.85 1.40 -54.06
N LYS A 235 17.37 0.53 -54.94
CA LYS A 235 17.33 -0.93 -54.77
C LYS A 235 18.73 -1.46 -54.48
N GLU A 236 18.81 -2.22 -53.36
CA GLU A 236 20.02 -2.93 -53.02
C GLU A 236 20.47 -3.95 -54.10
N GLY A 237 21.76 -4.03 -54.37
CA GLY A 237 22.36 -4.86 -55.40
C GLY A 237 22.23 -4.28 -56.82
N THR A 238 21.52 -3.16 -57.01
CA THR A 238 21.43 -2.44 -58.30
C THR A 238 21.98 -1.01 -58.18
N ASP A 239 21.45 -0.26 -57.20
CA ASP A 239 21.78 1.16 -57.03
C ASP A 239 22.79 1.40 -55.91
N TYR A 240 22.89 0.46 -54.98
CA TYR A 240 23.87 0.45 -53.87
C TYR A 240 24.10 -0.96 -53.36
N SER A 241 25.09 -1.14 -52.52
CA SER A 241 25.37 -2.36 -51.75
C SER A 241 25.73 -2.03 -50.32
N ILE A 242 25.32 -2.88 -49.38
CA ILE A 242 25.70 -2.76 -47.95
C ILE A 242 26.98 -3.57 -47.71
N THR A 243 28.01 -2.94 -47.17
CA THR A 243 29.26 -3.57 -46.77
C THR A 243 29.45 -3.38 -45.27
N VAL A 244 29.75 -4.46 -44.55
CA VAL A 244 29.99 -4.40 -43.10
C VAL A 244 31.46 -4.70 -42.80
N VAL A 245 32.12 -3.74 -42.17
CA VAL A 245 33.53 -3.88 -41.76
C VAL A 245 33.64 -3.60 -40.27
N SER A 246 34.11 -4.56 -39.50
CA SER A 246 34.26 -4.45 -38.03
C SER A 246 32.95 -4.00 -37.30
N GLY A 247 31.80 -4.47 -37.79
CA GLY A 247 30.49 -4.15 -37.20
C GLY A 247 29.90 -2.80 -37.62
N VAL A 248 30.57 -2.06 -38.47
CA VAL A 248 30.08 -0.79 -39.03
C VAL A 248 29.62 -1.05 -40.45
N ALA A 249 28.33 -0.76 -40.70
CA ALA A 249 27.79 -0.88 -42.06
C ALA A 249 27.99 0.41 -42.84
N SER A 250 28.26 0.27 -44.14
CA SER A 250 28.40 1.37 -45.08
C SER A 250 27.69 1.03 -46.38
N LEU A 251 27.03 2.03 -46.96
CA LEU A 251 26.52 1.96 -48.32
C LEU A 251 27.66 2.17 -49.26
N SER A 252 27.77 1.37 -50.30
CA SER A 252 28.77 1.49 -51.37
C SER A 252 28.12 1.41 -52.73
N GLY A 253 28.82 1.86 -53.77
CA GLY A 253 28.29 1.88 -55.15
C GLY A 253 27.37 3.05 -55.46
N LEU A 254 27.35 4.05 -54.59
CA LEU A 254 26.52 5.27 -54.79
C LEU A 254 27.04 6.10 -55.99
N PRO A 255 26.18 6.89 -56.69
CA PRO A 255 26.57 7.74 -57.78
C PRO A 255 27.64 8.77 -57.40
N ALA A 256 28.78 8.82 -58.12
CA ALA A 256 29.85 9.80 -57.93
C ALA A 256 29.48 11.13 -58.57
N VAL A 257 28.37 11.73 -58.20
CA VAL A 257 27.85 12.98 -58.75
C VAL A 257 27.66 13.99 -57.62
N SER A 258 28.28 15.17 -57.76
CA SER A 258 28.13 16.25 -56.80
C SER A 258 26.67 16.73 -56.74
N GLY A 259 26.15 16.92 -55.52
CA GLY A 259 24.77 17.30 -55.27
C GLY A 259 23.78 16.13 -55.26
N THR A 260 24.26 14.86 -55.24
CA THR A 260 23.38 13.71 -55.03
C THR A 260 22.96 13.64 -53.58
N ASP A 261 21.66 13.73 -53.31
CA ASP A 261 21.12 13.57 -51.98
C ASP A 261 20.84 12.09 -51.68
N VAL A 262 21.30 11.61 -50.56
CA VAL A 262 21.12 10.23 -50.06
C VAL A 262 20.41 10.29 -48.74
N ASP A 263 19.14 9.89 -48.69
CA ASP A 263 18.38 9.78 -47.46
C ASP A 263 18.28 8.32 -47.04
N ILE A 264 18.59 8.08 -45.81
CA ILE A 264 18.72 6.74 -45.21
C ILE A 264 17.72 6.66 -44.05
N ASP A 265 16.75 5.77 -44.16
CA ASP A 265 15.81 5.43 -43.11
C ASP A 265 16.02 3.99 -42.67
N VAL A 266 16.36 3.77 -41.41
CA VAL A 266 16.54 2.44 -40.84
C VAL A 266 15.44 2.17 -39.80
N LEU A 267 14.69 1.11 -40.00
CA LEU A 267 13.72 0.61 -39.04
C LEU A 267 14.30 -0.63 -38.34
N LYS A 268 14.59 -0.47 -37.07
CA LYS A 268 15.17 -1.53 -36.25
C LYS A 268 14.17 -2.03 -35.25
N SER A 269 13.88 -3.34 -35.28
CA SER A 269 13.13 -4.00 -34.23
C SER A 269 13.99 -4.10 -32.97
N LYS A 270 13.55 -3.45 -31.89
CA LYS A 270 14.18 -3.58 -30.56
C LYS A 270 13.21 -4.24 -29.60
N ILE A 271 13.73 -5.20 -28.85
CA ILE A 271 13.04 -5.72 -27.67
C ILE A 271 13.39 -4.74 -26.54
N GLY A 272 12.43 -3.99 -26.06
CA GLY A 272 12.61 -3.05 -24.96
C GLY A 272 11.84 -3.50 -23.75
N VAL A 273 12.43 -3.37 -22.58
CA VAL A 273 11.69 -3.43 -21.32
C VAL A 273 11.02 -2.08 -21.16
N GLN A 274 9.69 -2.04 -21.24
CA GLN A 274 8.96 -0.83 -20.91
C GLN A 274 8.80 -0.78 -19.39
N VAL A 275 9.56 0.10 -18.76
CA VAL A 275 9.41 0.35 -17.32
C VAL A 275 8.12 1.14 -17.13
N VAL A 276 7.06 0.48 -16.68
CA VAL A 276 5.86 1.14 -16.20
C VAL A 276 6.11 1.48 -14.74
N SER A 277 6.38 2.73 -14.42
CA SER A 277 6.37 3.21 -13.04
C SER A 277 4.94 3.19 -12.53
N LEU A 278 4.56 2.13 -11.86
CA LEU A 278 3.40 2.14 -10.98
C LEU A 278 3.81 2.98 -9.77
N GLY A 279 3.15 4.12 -9.58
CA GLY A 279 3.46 5.04 -8.49
C GLY A 279 3.56 4.28 -7.15
N ASN A 280 4.39 4.80 -6.26
CA ASN A 280 4.55 4.25 -4.91
C ASN A 280 3.19 4.13 -4.26
N ASN A 281 2.68 2.92 -4.19
CA ASN A 281 1.55 2.59 -3.36
C ASN A 281 2.14 1.86 -2.15
N ASP A 282 2.12 2.51 -0.99
CA ASP A 282 2.74 1.99 0.25
C ASP A 282 2.24 0.59 0.64
N ALA A 283 1.09 0.19 0.12
CA ALA A 283 0.51 -1.15 0.34
C ALA A 283 1.10 -2.25 -0.56
N LEU A 284 1.70 -1.89 -1.71
CA LEU A 284 2.31 -2.85 -2.65
C LEU A 284 3.84 -2.72 -2.72
N GLY A 285 4.36 -1.84 -1.91
CA GLY A 285 5.75 -1.78 -1.53
C GLY A 285 6.75 -1.30 -2.56
N THR A 286 7.86 -0.92 -2.01
CA THR A 286 9.11 -0.56 -2.68
C THR A 286 9.59 -1.67 -3.63
N ASP A 287 9.17 -2.91 -3.40
CA ASP A 287 9.61 -4.09 -4.16
C ASP A 287 9.12 -4.08 -5.60
N LEU A 288 7.89 -3.60 -5.86
CA LEU A 288 7.38 -3.51 -7.22
C LEU A 288 8.13 -2.46 -8.05
N ASN A 289 8.43 -1.32 -7.43
CA ASN A 289 9.21 -0.26 -8.07
C ASN A 289 10.65 -0.72 -8.35
N THR A 290 11.23 -1.51 -7.44
CA THR A 290 12.59 -2.05 -7.60
C THR A 290 12.63 -3.14 -8.67
N ALA A 291 11.63 -3.99 -8.74
CA ALA A 291 11.53 -5.05 -9.75
C ALA A 291 11.28 -4.51 -11.17
N ILE A 292 10.66 -3.32 -11.30
CA ILE A 292 10.36 -2.70 -12.59
C ILE A 292 11.49 -1.76 -13.04
N MET A 293 12.21 -1.17 -12.09
CA MET A 293 13.30 -0.19 -12.37
C MET A 293 14.70 -0.82 -12.37
N GLY A 294 14.86 -2.04 -11.90
CA GLY A 294 16.08 -2.83 -12.01
C GLY A 294 16.08 -3.65 -13.28
#